data_b474578f1546e15e2719525861a520b2
#
_entry.id   b474578f1546e15e2719525861a520b2
#
_cell.length_a   1.000
_cell.length_b   1.000
_cell.length_c   1.000
_cell.angle_alpha   90.00
_cell.angle_beta   90.00
_cell.angle_gamma   90.00
#
_symmetry.space_group_name_H-M   'P 1'
#
loop_
_entity.id
_entity.type
_entity.pdbx_description
1 polymer ?
#
loop_
_entity_poly.entity_id
_entity_poly.type
_entity_poly.pdbx_seq_one_letter_code
_entity_poly.pdbx_strand_id
1 'polypeptide(L)'
;TVPGQLRYDHTRLVVSSGAAVHLIFENNDLMPHNLVVVEPGAIEEIGAAADLMAADVKAREKGYIPASKKVLWSTELLQPRGRHELKFMAPTEPGEYPFVCTYPGHWRAMRGKLMVIARGN
;
A
#
# COMPACT_ATOMS: atom_id res chain seq x y z
N THR A 1 9.23 -0.63 6.84
CA THR A 1 10.09 -1.17 5.77
C THR A 1 11.33 -1.85 6.34
N VAL A 2 11.93 -2.72 5.56
CA VAL A 2 13.19 -3.39 5.90
C VAL A 2 14.33 -2.61 5.23
N PRO A 3 15.27 -2.05 6.00
CA PRO A 3 16.36 -1.26 5.41
C PRO A 3 17.18 -2.04 4.38
N GLY A 4 17.47 -1.41 3.25
CA GLY A 4 18.26 -2.01 2.17
C GLY A 4 17.54 -3.07 1.36
N GLN A 5 16.24 -3.28 1.59
CA GLN A 5 15.42 -4.26 0.88
C GLN A 5 14.12 -3.61 0.40
N LEU A 6 13.67 -4.00 -0.78
CA LEU A 6 12.37 -3.54 -1.30
C LEU A 6 11.26 -4.41 -0.72
N ARG A 7 10.99 -4.25 0.59
CA ARG A 7 9.95 -5.04 1.25
C ARG A 7 9.45 -4.39 2.53
N TYR A 8 8.20 -4.70 2.86
CA TYR A 8 7.64 -4.38 4.17
C TYR A 8 8.12 -5.41 5.19
N ASP A 9 8.25 -4.99 6.44
CA ASP A 9 8.63 -5.89 7.55
C ASP A 9 7.48 -6.86 7.89
N HIS A 10 6.23 -6.45 7.64
CA HIS A 10 5.07 -7.32 7.75
C HIS A 10 4.41 -7.43 6.38
N THR A 11 4.34 -8.65 5.82
CA THR A 11 3.76 -8.89 4.50
C THR A 11 2.36 -9.50 4.58
N ARG A 12 1.88 -9.77 5.78
CA ARG A 12 0.54 -10.28 6.02
C ARG A 12 -0.06 -9.62 7.24
N LEU A 13 -1.13 -8.88 7.03
CA LEU A 13 -1.89 -8.22 8.09
C LEU A 13 -3.29 -8.84 8.12
N VAL A 14 -3.85 -9.07 9.31
CA VAL A 14 -5.17 -9.70 9.45
C VAL A 14 -6.07 -8.75 10.23
N VAL A 15 -7.24 -8.45 9.66
CA VAL A 15 -8.25 -7.61 10.30
C VAL A 15 -9.62 -8.22 10.14
N SER A 16 -10.55 -7.85 11.02
CA SER A 16 -11.95 -8.31 10.91
C SER A 16 -12.73 -7.42 9.96
N SER A 17 -13.67 -8.03 9.25
CA SER A 17 -14.60 -7.34 8.35
C SER A 17 -15.27 -6.16 9.06
N GLY A 18 -15.22 -4.98 8.44
CA GLY A 18 -15.85 -3.77 8.95
C GLY A 18 -15.21 -3.17 10.19
N ALA A 19 -14.11 -3.72 10.70
CA ALA A 19 -13.46 -3.21 11.90
C ALA A 19 -12.69 -1.92 11.64
N ALA A 20 -12.54 -1.10 12.67
CA ALA A 20 -11.67 0.08 12.59
C ALA A 20 -10.21 -0.37 12.56
N VAL A 21 -9.45 0.15 11.62
CA VAL A 21 -8.03 -0.17 11.44
C VAL A 21 -7.18 1.07 11.65
N HIS A 22 -6.11 0.92 12.39
CA HIS A 22 -5.11 1.96 12.57
C HIS A 22 -3.78 1.37 12.12
N LEU A 23 -3.37 1.72 10.90
CA LEU A 23 -2.13 1.22 10.29
C LEU A 23 -1.06 2.30 10.39
N ILE A 24 0.06 1.94 11.01
CA ILE A 24 1.20 2.84 11.12
C ILE A 24 2.26 2.35 10.15
N PHE A 25 2.62 3.20 9.19
CA PHE A 25 3.65 2.92 8.21
C PHE A 25 4.87 3.80 8.48
N GLU A 26 6.02 3.17 8.68
CA GLU A 26 7.29 3.85 8.90
C GLU A 26 8.28 3.49 7.79
N ASN A 27 8.95 4.48 7.24
CA ASN A 27 9.98 4.24 6.25
C ASN A 27 11.37 4.24 6.91
N ASN A 28 11.90 3.05 7.14
CA ASN A 28 13.23 2.85 7.72
C ASN A 28 14.30 2.64 6.66
N ASP A 29 13.97 2.79 5.38
CA ASP A 29 14.89 2.61 4.28
C ASP A 29 15.46 3.95 3.80
N LEU A 30 16.47 3.90 2.95
CA LEU A 30 17.09 5.08 2.35
C LEU A 30 16.34 5.57 1.12
N MET A 31 15.45 4.74 0.55
CA MET A 31 14.63 5.09 -0.61
C MET A 31 13.23 5.54 -0.17
N PRO A 32 12.56 6.39 -0.98
CA PRO A 32 11.17 6.73 -0.70
C PRO A 32 10.26 5.51 -0.86
N HIS A 33 9.23 5.41 -0.02
CA HIS A 33 8.24 4.34 -0.09
C HIS A 33 6.85 4.84 0.30
N ASN A 34 5.83 4.18 -0.22
CA ASN A 34 4.46 4.36 0.24
C ASN A 34 3.81 2.99 0.49
N LEU A 35 2.58 3.01 0.96
CA LEU A 35 1.78 1.79 1.14
C LEU A 35 0.39 2.08 0.58
N VAL A 36 -0.01 1.32 -0.43
CA VAL A 36 -1.28 1.47 -1.14
C VAL A 36 -2.07 0.18 -1.04
N VAL A 37 -3.26 0.24 -0.45
CA VAL A 37 -4.17 -0.91 -0.37
C VAL A 37 -5.08 -0.88 -1.59
N VAL A 38 -5.17 -1.99 -2.30
CA VAL A 38 -5.94 -2.09 -3.54
C VAL A 38 -6.99 -3.19 -3.46
N GLU A 39 -7.93 -3.18 -4.39
CA GLU A 39 -8.94 -4.22 -4.50
C GLU A 39 -8.31 -5.58 -4.81
N PRO A 40 -8.97 -6.70 -4.40
CA PRO A 40 -8.50 -8.04 -4.73
C PRO A 40 -8.25 -8.20 -6.22
N GLY A 41 -7.10 -8.77 -6.59
CA GLY A 41 -6.74 -9.00 -7.98
C GLY A 41 -6.24 -7.77 -8.74
N ALA A 42 -6.13 -6.60 -8.10
CA ALA A 42 -5.78 -5.37 -8.80
C ALA A 42 -4.28 -5.03 -8.82
N ILE A 43 -3.44 -5.86 -8.21
CA ILE A 43 -2.03 -5.52 -8.02
C ILE A 43 -1.27 -5.31 -9.35
N GLU A 44 -1.55 -6.13 -10.36
CA GLU A 44 -0.89 -6.01 -11.68
C GLU A 44 -1.27 -4.70 -12.37
N GLU A 45 -2.56 -4.37 -12.35
CA GLU A 45 -3.07 -3.14 -12.97
C GLU A 45 -2.50 -1.90 -12.29
N ILE A 46 -2.54 -1.87 -10.97
CA ILE A 46 -2.04 -0.73 -10.20
C ILE A 46 -0.52 -0.62 -10.32
N GLY A 47 0.20 -1.75 -10.31
CA GLY A 47 1.65 -1.76 -10.50
C GLY A 47 2.05 -1.23 -11.87
N ALA A 48 1.35 -1.67 -12.93
CA ALA A 48 1.62 -1.19 -14.28
C ALA A 48 1.34 0.32 -14.39
N ALA A 49 0.26 0.81 -13.77
CA ALA A 49 -0.04 2.23 -13.73
C ALA A 49 1.07 3.02 -13.00
N ALA A 50 1.60 2.46 -11.93
CA ALA A 50 2.70 3.07 -11.17
C ALA A 50 3.96 3.18 -12.04
N ASP A 51 4.28 2.15 -12.81
CA ASP A 51 5.44 2.18 -13.70
C ASP A 51 5.32 3.31 -14.73
N LEU A 52 4.12 3.56 -15.26
CA LEU A 52 3.89 4.64 -16.21
C LEU A 52 4.06 6.02 -15.58
N MET A 53 3.87 6.14 -14.29
CA MET A 53 4.03 7.42 -13.58
C MET A 53 5.50 7.87 -13.51
N ALA A 54 6.45 6.98 -13.77
CA ALA A 54 7.87 7.35 -13.79
C ALA A 54 8.16 8.44 -14.83
N ALA A 55 7.40 8.48 -15.92
CA ALA A 55 7.56 9.48 -16.98
C ALA A 55 6.79 10.78 -16.73
N ASP A 56 5.96 10.84 -15.70
CA ASP A 56 5.15 12.00 -15.37
C ASP A 56 5.87 12.85 -14.32
N VAL A 57 6.30 14.06 -14.71
CA VAL A 57 7.02 14.97 -13.81
C VAL A 57 6.19 15.41 -12.60
N LYS A 58 4.86 15.32 -12.69
CA LYS A 58 3.96 15.70 -11.60
C LYS A 58 3.59 14.54 -10.69
N ALA A 59 3.94 13.32 -11.06
CA ALA A 59 3.57 12.13 -10.29
C ALA A 59 4.16 12.14 -8.87
N ARG A 60 5.37 12.65 -8.72
CA ARG A 60 6.02 12.74 -7.42
C ARG A 60 5.24 13.62 -6.44
N GLU A 61 4.66 14.71 -6.90
CA GLU A 61 3.82 15.60 -6.09
C GLU A 61 2.57 14.87 -5.59
N LYS A 62 2.10 13.89 -6.35
CA LYS A 62 0.94 13.04 -6.00
C LYS A 62 1.36 11.79 -5.24
N GLY A 63 2.63 11.69 -4.83
CA GLY A 63 3.14 10.53 -4.08
C GLY A 63 3.19 9.24 -4.88
N TYR A 64 3.16 9.31 -6.22
CA TYR A 64 3.10 8.17 -7.12
C TYR A 64 1.89 7.26 -6.87
N ILE A 65 0.77 7.84 -6.46
CA ILE A 65 -0.47 7.10 -6.26
C ILE A 65 -1.27 7.11 -7.57
N PRO A 66 -1.50 5.96 -8.20
CA PRO A 66 -2.31 5.90 -9.42
C PRO A 66 -3.73 6.39 -9.18
N ALA A 67 -4.26 7.17 -10.12
CA ALA A 67 -5.63 7.64 -10.08
C ALA A 67 -6.56 6.51 -10.56
N SER A 68 -6.96 5.62 -9.67
CA SER A 68 -7.79 4.46 -9.99
C SER A 68 -8.79 4.22 -8.86
N LYS A 69 -10.00 3.80 -9.22
CA LYS A 69 -11.01 3.39 -8.24
C LYS A 69 -10.62 2.13 -7.49
N LYS A 70 -9.65 1.39 -7.99
CA LYS A 70 -9.14 0.17 -7.36
C LYS A 70 -8.14 0.44 -6.25
N VAL A 71 -7.68 1.68 -6.13
CA VAL A 71 -6.93 2.13 -4.95
C VAL A 71 -7.93 2.46 -3.85
N LEU A 72 -7.88 1.72 -2.76
CA LEU A 72 -8.83 1.87 -1.64
C LEU A 72 -8.33 2.87 -0.60
N TRP A 73 -7.10 2.69 -0.14
CA TRP A 73 -6.44 3.57 0.81
C TRP A 73 -4.96 3.67 0.46
N SER A 74 -4.36 4.80 0.82
CA SER A 74 -2.93 5.00 0.57
C SER A 74 -2.33 5.93 1.61
N THR A 75 -1.04 5.70 1.87
CA THR A 75 -0.23 6.66 2.62
C THR A 75 0.33 7.69 1.65
N GLU A 76 0.86 8.77 2.18
CA GLU A 76 1.71 9.64 1.37
C GLU A 76 3.03 8.94 1.05
N LEU A 77 3.80 9.48 0.11
CA LEU A 77 5.15 9.01 -0.17
C LEU A 77 6.07 9.47 0.96
N LEU A 78 6.63 8.52 1.70
CA LEU A 78 7.50 8.83 2.83
C LEU A 78 8.97 8.84 2.42
N GLN A 79 9.66 9.90 2.78
CA GLN A 79 11.10 9.96 2.74
C GLN A 79 11.68 9.13 3.89
N PRO A 80 13.01 8.87 3.90
CA PRO A 80 13.62 8.15 5.02
C PRO A 80 13.23 8.72 6.38
N ARG A 81 12.90 7.86 7.33
CA ARG A 81 12.43 8.21 8.68
C ARG A 81 11.03 8.80 8.74
N GLY A 82 10.32 8.87 7.59
CA GLY A 82 8.94 9.33 7.56
C GLY A 82 8.00 8.33 8.21
N ARG A 83 6.86 8.84 8.68
CA ARG A 83 5.83 8.05 9.34
C ARG A 83 4.45 8.57 8.93
N HIS A 84 3.53 7.67 8.65
CA HIS A 84 2.15 8.00 8.32
C HIS A 84 1.20 7.08 9.09
N GLU A 85 0.18 7.65 9.69
CA GLU A 85 -0.88 6.90 10.34
C GLU A 85 -2.10 6.89 9.44
N LEU A 86 -2.51 5.70 9.02
CA LEU A 86 -3.66 5.50 8.14
C LEU A 86 -4.79 4.89 8.95
N LYS A 87 -5.89 5.61 9.09
CA LYS A 87 -7.07 5.15 9.82
C LYS A 87 -8.21 4.93 8.85
N PHE A 88 -8.78 3.74 8.87
CA PHE A 88 -9.88 3.39 7.96
C PHE A 88 -10.73 2.27 8.55
N MET A 89 -11.91 2.09 7.98
CA MET A 89 -12.76 0.95 8.29
C MET A 89 -12.41 -0.16 7.30
N ALA A 90 -12.11 -1.35 7.80
CA ALA A 90 -11.81 -2.49 6.95
C ALA A 90 -12.99 -2.78 5.99
N PRO A 91 -12.72 -3.31 4.79
CA PRO A 91 -13.79 -3.72 3.89
C PRO A 91 -14.77 -4.67 4.59
N THR A 92 -16.04 -4.59 4.23
CA THR A 92 -17.05 -5.50 4.76
C THR A 92 -16.97 -6.87 4.10
N GLU A 93 -16.49 -6.93 2.86
CA GLU A 93 -16.34 -8.18 2.12
C GLU A 93 -15.03 -8.87 2.53
N PRO A 94 -15.09 -10.10 3.10
CA PRO A 94 -13.87 -10.84 3.42
C PRO A 94 -13.06 -11.16 2.16
N GLY A 95 -11.76 -11.22 2.29
CA GLY A 95 -10.87 -11.54 1.17
C GLY A 95 -9.45 -11.07 1.39
N GLU A 96 -8.64 -11.24 0.35
CA GLU A 96 -7.25 -10.80 0.34
C GLU A 96 -7.15 -9.48 -0.43
N TYR A 97 -6.80 -8.43 0.28
CA TYR A 97 -6.62 -7.09 -0.28
C TYR A 97 -5.13 -6.81 -0.34
N PRO A 98 -4.53 -6.79 -1.54
CA PRO A 98 -3.09 -6.53 -1.63
C PRO A 98 -2.73 -5.14 -1.16
N PHE A 99 -1.55 -4.98 -0.59
CA PHE A 99 -0.94 -3.67 -0.46
C PHE A 99 0.42 -3.67 -1.13
N VAL A 100 0.82 -2.52 -1.64
CA VAL A 100 1.96 -2.43 -2.56
C VAL A 100 2.58 -1.04 -2.47
N CYS A 101 3.90 -0.97 -2.71
CA CYS A 101 4.57 0.30 -2.90
C CYS A 101 4.48 0.69 -4.38
N THR A 102 3.94 1.88 -4.66
CA THR A 102 3.76 2.36 -6.03
C THR A 102 4.85 3.31 -6.50
N TYR A 103 5.90 3.53 -5.71
CA TYR A 103 7.08 4.20 -6.21
C TYR A 103 7.60 3.42 -7.43
N PRO A 104 7.88 4.09 -8.57
CA PRO A 104 8.19 3.37 -9.81
C PRO A 104 9.27 2.30 -9.65
N GLY A 105 8.98 1.10 -10.13
CA GLY A 105 9.88 -0.04 -10.08
C GLY A 105 9.80 -0.88 -8.82
N HIS A 106 9.07 -0.47 -7.78
CA HIS A 106 9.05 -1.17 -6.49
C HIS A 106 7.97 -2.25 -6.36
N TRP A 107 6.88 -2.16 -7.11
CA TRP A 107 5.67 -2.94 -6.85
C TRP A 107 5.83 -4.47 -7.01
N ARG A 108 6.76 -4.91 -7.85
CA ARG A 108 6.95 -6.35 -8.07
C ARG A 108 7.53 -7.04 -6.84
N ALA A 109 8.39 -6.36 -6.10
CA ALA A 109 9.04 -6.91 -4.92
C ALA A 109 8.37 -6.46 -3.61
N MET A 110 7.93 -5.20 -3.55
CA MET A 110 7.45 -4.60 -2.30
C MET A 110 5.92 -4.64 -2.24
N ARG A 111 5.41 -5.75 -1.71
CA ARG A 111 3.98 -6.02 -1.60
C ARG A 111 3.65 -6.88 -0.40
N GLY A 112 2.38 -6.89 -0.02
CA GLY A 112 1.86 -7.73 1.03
C GLY A 112 0.36 -7.93 0.88
N LYS A 113 -0.27 -8.53 1.87
CA LYS A 113 -1.71 -8.83 1.86
C LYS A 113 -2.36 -8.38 3.15
N LEU A 114 -3.45 -7.64 3.00
CA LEU A 114 -4.36 -7.35 4.09
C LEU A 114 -5.47 -8.41 4.02
N MET A 115 -5.46 -9.32 4.98
CA MET A 115 -6.45 -10.38 5.06
C MET A 115 -7.65 -9.87 5.84
N VAL A 116 -8.79 -9.76 5.18
CA VAL A 116 -10.04 -9.39 5.85
C VAL A 116 -10.81 -10.67 6.11
N ILE A 117 -10.99 -11.01 7.38
CA ILE A 117 -11.70 -12.22 7.79
C ILE A 117 -13.11 -11.88 8.27
N ALA A 118 -14.02 -12.83 8.12
CA ALA A 118 -15.39 -12.65 8.57
C ALA A 118 -15.40 -12.36 10.08
N ARG A 119 -16.22 -11.39 10.49
CA ARG A 119 -16.38 -11.06 11.90
C ARG A 119 -17.02 -12.23 12.63
N GLY A 120 -16.34 -12.72 13.68
CA GLY A 120 -16.90 -13.77 14.52
C GLY A 120 -18.09 -13.26 15.34
N ASN A 121 -19.00 -14.19 15.68
CA ASN A 121 -20.16 -13.89 16.53
C ASN A 121 -19.74 -13.93 18.01
#